data_9d154c93bc226fcfd9b70c425e68031b
#
_entry.id   9d154c93bc226fcfd9b70c425e68031b
#
_cell.length_a   1.000
_cell.length_b   1.000
_cell.length_c   1.000
_cell.angle_alpha   90.00
_cell.angle_beta   90.00
_cell.angle_gamma   90.00
#
_symmetry.space_group_name_H-M   'P 1'
#
loop_
_entity.id
_entity.type
_entity.pdbx_description
1 polymer ?
#
loop_
_entity_poly.entity_id
_entity_poly.type
_entity_poly.pdbx_seq_one_letter_code
_entity_poly.pdbx_strand_id
1 'polypeptide(L)'
;MKNLTTLLILLVVIAIAVYAGSPYYSAYQLKNAYDAKDGATIAAAIDYEQVRPSVQTQLTSKFANTMTQYPLVAELGGEPLTQAANGFIAQAVDSAITPQNIEKLINTQGQANTATKELAAAWAISSNQVDLKNLIQDLIIHRGDVNAVVKNQMQQIMEKQATQLEQQVAQGTDSNKPTLSYCGINCFSISGQIKGYPLTVMMAREGLIDWKIVDVILP
;
A
#
# COMPACT_ATOMS: atom_id res chain seq x y z
N MET A 1 43.51 33.66 -7.27
CA MET A 1 42.04 33.84 -7.24
C MET A 1 41.29 32.97 -8.23
N LYS A 2 41.75 32.80 -9.49
CA LYS A 2 41.07 31.93 -10.49
C LYS A 2 40.85 30.49 -10.02
N ASN A 3 41.84 29.85 -9.35
CA ASN A 3 41.74 28.47 -8.90
C ASN A 3 40.70 28.27 -7.77
N LEU A 4 40.53 29.29 -6.89
CA LEU A 4 39.54 29.23 -5.82
C LEU A 4 38.12 29.30 -6.36
N THR A 5 37.86 30.17 -7.35
CA THR A 5 36.55 30.26 -8.02
C THR A 5 36.20 28.99 -8.75
N THR A 6 37.16 28.39 -9.45
CA THR A 6 36.95 27.10 -10.15
C THR A 6 36.64 25.97 -9.16
N LEU A 7 37.32 25.91 -8.02
CA LEU A 7 37.07 24.93 -6.98
C LEU A 7 35.67 25.10 -6.37
N LEU A 8 35.27 26.35 -6.13
CA LEU A 8 33.93 26.66 -5.58
C LEU A 8 32.81 26.29 -6.54
N ILE A 9 32.97 26.55 -7.85
CA ILE A 9 32.02 26.15 -8.89
C ILE A 9 31.93 24.61 -8.95
N LEU A 10 33.05 23.90 -8.88
CA LEU A 10 33.07 22.45 -8.87
C LEU A 10 32.31 21.86 -7.68
N LEU A 11 32.52 22.41 -6.48
CA LEU A 11 31.79 21.98 -5.29
C LEU A 11 30.27 22.19 -5.42
N VAL A 12 29.84 23.31 -5.98
CA VAL A 12 28.41 23.60 -6.24
C VAL A 12 27.83 22.59 -7.23
N VAL A 13 28.54 22.27 -8.31
CA VAL A 13 28.07 21.28 -9.30
C VAL A 13 27.96 19.91 -8.68
N ILE A 14 28.91 19.49 -7.86
CA ILE A 14 28.85 18.20 -7.13
C ILE A 14 27.66 18.20 -6.17
N ALA A 15 27.44 19.27 -5.42
CA ALA A 15 26.32 19.36 -4.49
C ALA A 15 24.96 19.26 -5.21
N ILE A 16 24.81 19.90 -6.37
CA ILE A 16 23.61 19.80 -7.22
C ILE A 16 23.45 18.37 -7.74
N ALA A 17 24.51 17.73 -8.20
CA ALA A 17 24.46 16.35 -8.71
C ALA A 17 24.06 15.35 -7.62
N VAL A 18 24.59 15.49 -6.40
CA VAL A 18 24.23 14.67 -5.24
C VAL A 18 22.77 14.90 -4.85
N TYR A 19 22.37 16.17 -4.80
CA TYR A 19 20.98 16.55 -4.48
C TYR A 19 19.99 15.97 -5.49
N ALA A 20 20.25 16.11 -6.79
CA ALA A 20 19.41 15.59 -7.86
C ALA A 20 19.50 14.06 -8.00
N GLY A 21 20.62 13.44 -7.65
CA GLY A 21 20.80 11.98 -7.71
C GLY A 21 20.25 11.23 -6.50
N SER A 22 19.99 11.93 -5.38
CA SER A 22 19.64 11.29 -4.10
C SER A 22 18.41 10.38 -4.14
N PRO A 23 17.29 10.68 -4.84
CA PRO A 23 16.13 9.78 -4.84
C PRO A 23 16.40 8.47 -5.60
N TYR A 24 17.21 8.52 -6.66
CA TYR A 24 17.63 7.30 -7.36
C TYR A 24 18.49 6.41 -6.48
N TYR A 25 19.37 7.02 -5.67
CA TYR A 25 20.17 6.29 -4.70
C TYR A 25 19.29 5.66 -3.61
N SER A 26 18.30 6.39 -3.07
CA SER A 26 17.35 5.86 -2.11
C SER A 26 16.51 4.72 -2.70
N ALA A 27 16.02 4.87 -3.92
CA ALA A 27 15.29 3.79 -4.61
C ALA A 27 16.18 2.54 -4.82
N TYR A 28 17.46 2.73 -5.15
CA TYR A 28 18.42 1.65 -5.26
C TYR A 28 18.69 0.96 -3.91
N GLN A 29 18.82 1.72 -2.83
CA GLN A 29 18.96 1.15 -1.48
C GLN A 29 17.73 0.34 -1.08
N LEU A 30 16.51 0.83 -1.34
CA LEU A 30 15.28 0.09 -1.09
C LEU A 30 15.22 -1.21 -1.88
N LYS A 31 15.62 -1.18 -3.15
CA LYS A 31 15.72 -2.39 -3.97
C LYS A 31 16.71 -3.39 -3.37
N ASN A 32 17.90 -2.94 -3.01
CA ASN A 32 18.91 -3.83 -2.40
C ASN A 32 18.44 -4.40 -1.07
N ALA A 33 17.79 -3.59 -0.23
CA ALA A 33 17.21 -4.05 1.03
C ALA A 33 16.11 -5.11 0.79
N TYR A 34 15.28 -4.93 -0.22
CA TYR A 34 14.27 -5.92 -0.61
C TYR A 34 14.91 -7.22 -1.09
N ASP A 35 15.90 -7.15 -1.98
CA ASP A 35 16.63 -8.32 -2.50
C ASP A 35 17.39 -9.06 -1.38
N ALA A 36 17.92 -8.31 -0.41
CA ALA A 36 18.60 -8.85 0.77
C ALA A 36 17.65 -9.33 1.89
N LYS A 37 16.32 -9.12 1.74
CA LYS A 37 15.30 -9.38 2.78
C LYS A 37 15.56 -8.57 4.06
N ASP A 38 16.11 -7.38 3.92
CA ASP A 38 16.32 -6.45 5.03
C ASP A 38 15.05 -5.64 5.28
N GLY A 39 14.12 -6.25 6.00
CA GLY A 39 12.85 -5.65 6.33
C GLY A 39 12.99 -4.43 7.25
N ALA A 40 14.02 -4.39 8.09
CA ALA A 40 14.26 -3.27 8.99
C ALA A 40 14.58 -1.98 8.22
N THR A 41 15.45 -2.07 7.22
CA THR A 41 15.79 -0.93 6.34
C THR A 41 14.57 -0.43 5.58
N ILE A 42 13.74 -1.35 5.05
CA ILE A 42 12.50 -0.96 4.34
C ILE A 42 11.51 -0.33 5.31
N ALA A 43 11.28 -0.94 6.48
CA ALA A 43 10.38 -0.40 7.49
C ALA A 43 10.81 1.00 7.97
N ALA A 44 12.12 1.23 8.14
CA ALA A 44 12.65 2.54 8.53
C ALA A 44 12.48 3.60 7.43
N ALA A 45 12.34 3.22 6.18
CA ALA A 45 12.15 4.15 5.06
C ALA A 45 10.69 4.60 4.87
N ILE A 46 9.74 4.11 5.66
CA ILE A 46 8.31 4.44 5.55
C ILE A 46 7.93 5.51 6.57
N ASP A 47 7.23 6.54 6.11
CA ASP A 47 6.52 7.50 6.95
C ASP A 47 5.11 6.96 7.25
N TYR A 48 4.97 6.30 8.38
CA TYR A 48 3.71 5.66 8.78
C TYR A 48 2.59 6.66 9.06
N GLU A 49 2.93 7.88 9.46
CA GLU A 49 1.94 8.93 9.73
C GLU A 49 1.26 9.43 8.46
N GLN A 50 1.96 9.37 7.33
CA GLN A 50 1.41 9.75 6.03
C GLN A 50 0.84 8.55 5.27
N VAL A 51 1.52 7.40 5.27
CA VAL A 51 1.11 6.22 4.49
C VAL A 51 -0.21 5.63 4.99
N ARG A 52 -0.42 5.49 6.30
CA ARG A 52 -1.66 4.90 6.84
C ARG A 52 -2.91 5.68 6.44
N PRO A 53 -3.01 7.00 6.71
CA PRO A 53 -4.19 7.76 6.31
C PRO A 53 -4.41 7.78 4.80
N SER A 54 -3.35 7.80 4.00
CA SER A 54 -3.46 7.74 2.55
C SER A 54 -4.08 6.42 2.09
N VAL A 55 -3.53 5.27 2.51
CA VAL A 55 -4.06 3.95 2.17
C VAL A 55 -5.50 3.79 2.67
N GLN A 56 -5.80 4.21 3.89
CA GLN A 56 -7.15 4.18 4.44
C GLN A 56 -8.12 5.00 3.58
N THR A 57 -7.75 6.22 3.20
CA THR A 57 -8.56 7.09 2.36
C THR A 57 -8.81 6.47 0.99
N GLN A 58 -7.81 5.88 0.37
CA GLN A 58 -7.95 5.21 -0.92
C GLN A 58 -8.92 4.02 -0.83
N LEU A 59 -8.79 3.17 0.20
CA LEU A 59 -9.66 2.01 0.39
C LEU A 59 -11.10 2.42 0.69
N THR A 60 -11.33 3.39 1.56
CA THR A 60 -12.68 3.88 1.88
C THR A 60 -13.34 4.55 0.69
N SER A 61 -12.57 5.33 -0.10
CA SER A 61 -13.09 5.96 -1.32
C SER A 61 -13.45 4.92 -2.39
N LYS A 62 -12.62 3.89 -2.58
CA LYS A 62 -12.94 2.78 -3.48
C LYS A 62 -14.16 2.00 -3.03
N PHE A 63 -14.28 1.71 -1.73
CA PHE A 63 -15.46 1.06 -1.17
C PHE A 63 -16.73 1.91 -1.41
N ALA A 64 -16.70 3.20 -1.13
CA ALA A 64 -17.81 4.10 -1.38
C ALA A 64 -18.23 4.11 -2.87
N ASN A 65 -17.25 4.17 -3.79
CA ASN A 65 -17.51 4.09 -5.22
C ASN A 65 -18.13 2.74 -5.64
N THR A 66 -17.69 1.64 -5.03
CA THR A 66 -18.26 0.31 -5.25
C THR A 66 -19.71 0.27 -4.77
N MET A 67 -20.00 0.83 -3.60
CA MET A 67 -21.37 0.89 -3.05
C MET A 67 -22.35 1.66 -3.96
N THR A 68 -21.89 2.69 -4.67
CA THR A 68 -22.76 3.44 -5.61
C THR A 68 -23.24 2.60 -6.80
N GLN A 69 -22.53 1.52 -7.13
CA GLN A 69 -22.90 0.59 -8.20
C GLN A 69 -24.02 -0.39 -7.77
N TYR A 70 -24.34 -0.44 -6.49
CA TYR A 70 -25.32 -1.36 -5.91
C TYR A 70 -26.35 -0.62 -5.05
N PRO A 71 -27.28 0.14 -5.68
CA PRO A 71 -28.23 0.98 -4.96
C PRO A 71 -29.10 0.22 -3.96
N LEU A 72 -29.49 -1.03 -4.25
CA LEU A 72 -30.24 -1.87 -3.33
C LEU A 72 -29.47 -2.19 -2.04
N VAL A 73 -28.16 -2.36 -2.12
CA VAL A 73 -27.30 -2.57 -0.94
C VAL A 73 -27.23 -1.29 -0.12
N ALA A 74 -27.14 -0.14 -0.77
CA ALA A 74 -27.14 1.16 -0.12
C ALA A 74 -28.47 1.43 0.61
N GLU A 75 -29.61 1.03 0.03
CA GLU A 75 -30.93 1.19 0.65
C GLU A 75 -31.17 0.22 1.83
N LEU A 76 -30.74 -1.03 1.71
CA LEU A 76 -31.00 -2.07 2.73
C LEU A 76 -29.97 -2.10 3.87
N GLY A 77 -28.71 -1.76 3.59
CA GLY A 77 -27.62 -1.81 4.54
C GLY A 77 -26.98 -0.45 4.85
N GLY A 78 -27.17 0.51 3.99
CA GLY A 78 -26.79 1.92 4.01
C GLY A 78 -25.64 2.31 4.91
N GLU A 79 -25.94 3.19 5.85
CA GLU A 79 -24.96 3.76 6.77
C GLU A 79 -24.30 2.74 7.73
N PRO A 80 -25.03 1.76 8.34
CA PRO A 80 -24.38 0.75 9.20
C PRO A 80 -23.36 -0.10 8.49
N LEU A 81 -23.60 -0.50 7.23
CA LEU A 81 -22.65 -1.28 6.44
C LEU A 81 -21.42 -0.45 6.09
N THR A 82 -21.63 0.82 5.73
CA THR A 82 -20.54 1.75 5.43
C THR A 82 -19.66 1.99 6.67
N GLN A 83 -20.26 2.20 7.83
CA GLN A 83 -19.53 2.38 9.09
C GLN A 83 -18.74 1.12 9.48
N ALA A 84 -19.36 -0.07 9.36
CA ALA A 84 -18.69 -1.33 9.65
C ALA A 84 -17.52 -1.59 8.70
N ALA A 85 -17.69 -1.36 7.40
CA ALA A 85 -16.63 -1.51 6.42
C ALA A 85 -15.49 -0.51 6.64
N ASN A 86 -15.80 0.76 6.89
CA ASN A 86 -14.79 1.79 7.18
C ASN A 86 -14.03 1.49 8.47
N GLY A 87 -14.72 1.02 9.52
CA GLY A 87 -14.10 0.58 10.77
C GLY A 87 -13.14 -0.60 10.55
N PHE A 88 -13.55 -1.56 9.75
CA PHE A 88 -12.68 -2.68 9.39
C PHE A 88 -11.48 -2.24 8.56
N ILE A 89 -11.68 -1.40 7.53
CA ILE A 89 -10.58 -0.86 6.71
C ILE A 89 -9.56 -0.13 7.60
N ALA A 90 -10.03 0.73 8.51
CA ALA A 90 -9.17 1.44 9.43
C ALA A 90 -8.35 0.47 10.29
N GLN A 91 -8.99 -0.49 10.93
CA GLN A 91 -8.33 -1.51 11.75
C GLN A 91 -7.33 -2.34 10.94
N ALA A 92 -7.69 -2.77 9.74
CA ALA A 92 -6.82 -3.55 8.85
C ALA A 92 -5.57 -2.78 8.44
N VAL A 93 -5.72 -1.48 8.12
CA VAL A 93 -4.60 -0.60 7.77
C VAL A 93 -3.71 -0.37 8.98
N ASP A 94 -4.28 -0.03 10.13
CA ASP A 94 -3.52 0.25 11.35
C ASP A 94 -2.76 -0.99 11.86
N SER A 95 -3.35 -2.17 11.74
CA SER A 95 -2.70 -3.41 12.14
C SER A 95 -1.64 -3.87 11.16
N ALA A 96 -1.86 -3.72 9.86
CA ALA A 96 -0.95 -4.22 8.82
C ALA A 96 0.23 -3.29 8.54
N ILE A 97 -0.02 -1.97 8.49
CA ILE A 97 1.00 -0.98 8.16
C ILE A 97 1.71 -0.50 9.44
N THR A 98 2.50 -1.40 10.01
CA THR A 98 3.37 -1.15 11.17
C THR A 98 4.80 -1.52 10.85
N PRO A 99 5.82 -0.90 11.51
CA PRO A 99 7.22 -1.27 11.29
C PRO A 99 7.46 -2.77 11.41
N GLN A 100 6.90 -3.38 12.47
CA GLN A 100 7.08 -4.80 12.77
C GLN A 100 6.45 -5.72 11.72
N ASN A 101 5.26 -5.36 11.22
CA ASN A 101 4.58 -6.18 10.21
C ASN A 101 5.20 -6.02 8.83
N ILE A 102 5.66 -4.81 8.47
CA ILE A 102 6.41 -4.59 7.23
C ILE A 102 7.75 -5.34 7.26
N GLU A 103 8.50 -5.21 8.35
CA GLU A 103 9.74 -5.96 8.54
C GLU A 103 9.52 -7.46 8.40
N LYS A 104 8.53 -8.00 9.11
CA LYS A 104 8.18 -9.42 9.04
C LYS A 104 7.76 -9.85 7.65
N LEU A 105 6.94 -9.05 6.95
CA LEU A 105 6.48 -9.33 5.59
C LEU A 105 7.65 -9.46 4.61
N ILE A 106 8.62 -8.55 4.70
CA ILE A 106 9.82 -8.57 3.84
C ILE A 106 10.72 -9.75 4.20
N ASN A 107 10.99 -9.97 5.49
CA ASN A 107 11.87 -11.04 5.97
C ASN A 107 11.33 -12.44 5.61
N THR A 108 10.01 -12.61 5.59
CA THR A 108 9.33 -13.86 5.25
C THR A 108 8.95 -13.99 3.77
N GLN A 109 9.38 -13.05 2.91
CA GLN A 109 9.05 -13.02 1.47
C GLN A 109 7.56 -13.04 1.17
N GLY A 110 6.78 -12.33 1.96
CA GLY A 110 5.35 -12.17 1.74
C GLY A 110 4.50 -13.31 2.29
N GLN A 111 5.02 -14.14 3.19
CA GLN A 111 4.15 -15.05 3.93
C GLN A 111 3.11 -14.24 4.74
N ALA A 112 1.86 -14.48 4.41
CA ALA A 112 0.75 -13.73 4.96
C ALA A 112 0.58 -14.04 6.45
N ASN A 113 0.78 -13.05 7.32
CA ASN A 113 0.33 -13.07 8.70
C ASN A 113 -1.14 -12.58 8.78
N THR A 114 -1.73 -12.62 9.96
CA THR A 114 -3.13 -12.19 10.16
C THR A 114 -3.36 -10.75 9.70
N ALA A 115 -2.45 -9.83 10.02
CA ALA A 115 -2.57 -8.42 9.64
C ALA A 115 -2.52 -8.21 8.11
N THR A 116 -1.64 -8.93 7.39
CA THR A 116 -1.58 -8.90 5.92
C THR A 116 -2.84 -9.49 5.29
N LYS A 117 -3.44 -10.53 5.91
CA LYS A 117 -4.71 -11.10 5.44
C LYS A 117 -5.87 -10.13 5.63
N GLU A 118 -5.91 -9.41 6.74
CA GLU A 118 -6.91 -8.36 7.01
C GLU A 118 -6.79 -7.22 5.99
N LEU A 119 -5.58 -6.75 5.68
CA LEU A 119 -5.36 -5.73 4.66
C LEU A 119 -5.76 -6.21 3.26
N ALA A 120 -5.46 -7.46 2.92
CA ALA A 120 -5.89 -8.06 1.66
C ALA A 120 -7.43 -8.18 1.57
N ALA A 121 -8.10 -8.49 2.69
CA ALA A 121 -9.55 -8.50 2.77
C ALA A 121 -10.14 -7.10 2.62
N ALA A 122 -9.56 -6.08 3.27
CA ALA A 122 -9.95 -4.68 3.10
C ALA A 122 -9.82 -4.23 1.64
N TRP A 123 -8.74 -4.63 0.96
CA TRP A 123 -8.57 -4.40 -0.47
C TRP A 123 -9.64 -5.10 -1.31
N ALA A 124 -9.93 -6.37 -1.06
CA ALA A 124 -10.92 -7.14 -1.82
C ALA A 124 -12.33 -6.53 -1.71
N ILE A 125 -12.70 -6.06 -0.52
CA ILE A 125 -13.98 -5.37 -0.28
C ILE A 125 -14.01 -4.04 -1.05
N SER A 126 -12.94 -3.28 -1.01
CA SER A 126 -12.86 -1.96 -1.63
C SER A 126 -12.81 -2.03 -3.17
N SER A 127 -12.26 -3.12 -3.75
CA SER A 127 -12.06 -3.27 -5.19
C SER A 127 -13.11 -4.11 -5.90
N ASN A 128 -14.31 -4.26 -5.32
CA ASN A 128 -15.42 -5.03 -5.88
C ASN A 128 -15.09 -6.50 -6.20
N GLN A 129 -14.13 -7.09 -5.48
CA GLN A 129 -13.78 -8.51 -5.61
C GLN A 129 -14.64 -9.41 -4.73
N VAL A 130 -15.53 -8.81 -3.95
CA VAL A 130 -16.52 -9.49 -3.09
C VAL A 130 -17.83 -9.58 -3.84
N ASP A 131 -18.44 -10.77 -3.82
CA ASP A 131 -19.80 -10.94 -4.34
C ASP A 131 -20.81 -10.29 -3.39
N LEU A 132 -21.15 -9.03 -3.68
CA LEU A 132 -22.12 -8.25 -2.90
C LEU A 132 -23.52 -8.89 -2.88
N LYS A 133 -23.85 -9.75 -3.85
CA LYS A 133 -25.11 -10.49 -3.84
C LYS A 133 -25.14 -11.49 -2.68
N ASN A 134 -24.06 -12.19 -2.43
CA ASN A 134 -23.93 -13.08 -1.28
C ASN A 134 -23.97 -12.30 0.04
N LEU A 135 -23.36 -11.12 0.09
CA LEU A 135 -23.42 -10.24 1.26
C LEU A 135 -24.87 -9.83 1.61
N ILE A 136 -25.70 -9.55 0.60
CA ILE A 136 -27.14 -9.23 0.80
C ILE A 136 -27.88 -10.46 1.32
N GLN A 137 -27.65 -11.63 0.74
CA GLN A 137 -28.28 -12.87 1.20
C GLN A 137 -27.93 -13.16 2.66
N ASP A 138 -26.69 -12.98 3.04
CA ASP A 138 -26.23 -13.15 4.42
C ASP A 138 -26.84 -12.11 5.36
N LEU A 139 -27.01 -10.86 4.92
CA LEU A 139 -27.68 -9.81 5.69
C LEU A 139 -29.15 -10.19 5.99
N ILE A 140 -29.85 -10.75 4.99
CA ILE A 140 -31.22 -11.22 5.15
C ILE A 140 -31.27 -12.42 6.10
N ILE A 141 -30.36 -13.39 5.95
CA ILE A 141 -30.29 -14.60 6.79
C ILE A 141 -30.02 -14.23 8.26
N HIS A 142 -29.12 -13.27 8.49
CA HIS A 142 -28.75 -12.80 9.83
C HIS A 142 -29.64 -11.67 10.35
N ARG A 143 -30.80 -11.46 9.75
CA ARG A 143 -31.82 -10.48 10.19
C ARG A 143 -31.28 -9.04 10.33
N GLY A 144 -30.33 -8.67 9.47
CA GLY A 144 -29.73 -7.34 9.49
C GLY A 144 -28.60 -7.14 10.50
N ASP A 145 -28.08 -8.22 11.11
CA ASP A 145 -26.87 -8.13 11.94
C ASP A 145 -25.63 -7.96 11.05
N VAL A 146 -25.34 -6.70 10.76
CA VAL A 146 -24.21 -6.29 9.91
C VAL A 146 -22.87 -6.80 10.48
N ASN A 147 -22.71 -6.81 11.81
CA ASN A 147 -21.46 -7.22 12.43
C ASN A 147 -21.19 -8.72 12.23
N ALA A 148 -22.24 -9.55 12.38
CA ALA A 148 -22.13 -11.00 12.14
C ALA A 148 -21.82 -11.28 10.66
N VAL A 149 -22.47 -10.58 9.73
CA VAL A 149 -22.27 -10.75 8.27
C VAL A 149 -20.87 -10.33 7.87
N VAL A 150 -20.43 -9.13 8.28
CA VAL A 150 -19.09 -8.62 7.99
C VAL A 150 -18.02 -9.59 8.53
N LYS A 151 -18.17 -10.08 9.76
CA LYS A 151 -17.23 -11.02 10.35
C LYS A 151 -17.13 -12.34 9.57
N ASN A 152 -18.28 -12.91 9.17
CA ASN A 152 -18.32 -14.18 8.42
C ASN A 152 -17.76 -14.03 7.00
N GLN A 153 -18.17 -12.98 6.27
CA GLN A 153 -17.65 -12.68 4.94
C GLN A 153 -16.15 -12.39 4.97
N MET A 154 -15.69 -11.69 5.99
CA MET A 154 -14.29 -11.38 6.22
C MET A 154 -13.44 -12.64 6.37
N GLN A 155 -13.89 -13.61 7.17
CA GLN A 155 -13.18 -14.89 7.31
C GLN A 155 -13.08 -15.63 5.98
N GLN A 156 -14.17 -15.70 5.19
CA GLN A 156 -14.17 -16.34 3.88
C GLN A 156 -13.24 -15.63 2.88
N ILE A 157 -13.21 -14.29 2.90
CA ILE A 157 -12.32 -13.50 2.04
C ILE A 157 -10.87 -13.70 2.46
N MET A 158 -10.57 -13.69 3.75
CA MET A 158 -9.22 -13.94 4.27
C MET A 158 -8.70 -15.31 3.86
N GLU A 159 -9.52 -16.35 3.92
CA GLU A 159 -9.14 -17.70 3.50
C GLU A 159 -8.89 -17.79 1.98
N LYS A 160 -9.78 -17.20 1.17
CA LYS A 160 -9.62 -17.16 -0.29
C LYS A 160 -8.39 -16.36 -0.70
N GLN A 161 -8.17 -15.19 -0.11
CA GLN A 161 -7.02 -14.34 -0.41
C GLN A 161 -5.70 -14.98 0.06
N ALA A 162 -5.68 -15.69 1.19
CA ALA A 162 -4.50 -16.42 1.63
C ALA A 162 -4.08 -17.47 0.61
N THR A 163 -5.03 -18.27 0.11
CA THR A 163 -4.76 -19.31 -0.90
C THR A 163 -4.31 -18.70 -2.23
N GLN A 164 -4.88 -17.58 -2.66
CA GLN A 164 -4.48 -16.90 -3.88
C GLN A 164 -3.09 -16.26 -3.75
N LEU A 165 -2.76 -15.66 -2.60
CA LEU A 165 -1.44 -15.10 -2.34
C LEU A 165 -0.35 -16.18 -2.37
N GLU A 166 -0.59 -17.33 -1.73
CA GLU A 166 0.35 -18.45 -1.74
C GLU A 166 0.60 -19.00 -3.16
N GLN A 167 -0.46 -19.13 -3.96
CA GLN A 167 -0.34 -19.58 -5.36
C GLN A 167 0.37 -18.55 -6.25
N GLN A 168 0.16 -17.27 -6.03
CA GLN A 168 0.79 -16.20 -6.81
C GLN A 168 2.26 -15.97 -6.41
N VAL A 169 2.65 -16.20 -5.15
CA VAL A 169 4.05 -16.15 -4.72
C VAL A 169 4.89 -17.21 -5.43
N ALA A 170 4.28 -18.37 -5.74
CA ALA A 170 4.95 -19.47 -6.44
C ALA A 170 5.19 -19.21 -7.95
N GLN A 171 4.53 -18.23 -8.57
CA GLN A 171 4.53 -18.04 -10.03
C GLN A 171 5.47 -16.93 -10.57
N GLY A 172 6.45 -16.45 -9.80
CA GLY A 172 7.56 -15.67 -10.34
C GLY A 172 7.25 -14.20 -10.67
N THR A 173 8.27 -13.42 -10.58
CA THR A 173 8.33 -11.97 -10.79
C THR A 173 8.07 -11.57 -12.23
N ASP A 174 7.07 -10.73 -12.49
CA ASP A 174 6.96 -9.96 -13.71
C ASP A 174 8.17 -9.04 -13.87
N SER A 175 8.88 -9.21 -15.00
CA SER A 175 10.15 -8.53 -15.31
C SER A 175 9.98 -7.09 -15.81
N ASN A 176 8.91 -6.40 -15.46
CA ASN A 176 8.75 -5.01 -15.81
C ASN A 176 9.61 -4.13 -14.90
N LYS A 177 10.66 -3.55 -15.47
CA LYS A 177 11.52 -2.59 -14.76
C LYS A 177 10.66 -1.44 -14.23
N PRO A 178 10.78 -1.07 -12.95
CA PRO A 178 10.03 0.06 -12.41
C PRO A 178 10.44 1.36 -13.12
N THR A 179 9.46 2.22 -13.36
CA THR A 179 9.68 3.57 -13.88
C THR A 179 9.93 4.50 -12.69
N LEU A 180 11.03 5.22 -12.77
CA LEU A 180 11.47 6.17 -11.75
C LEU A 180 11.30 7.58 -12.30
N SER A 181 10.56 8.45 -11.63
CA SER A 181 10.32 9.81 -12.09
C SER A 181 10.15 10.82 -10.94
N TYR A 182 10.56 12.06 -11.20
CA TYR A 182 10.25 13.16 -10.32
C TYR A 182 8.79 13.60 -10.51
N CYS A 183 8.07 13.78 -9.42
CA CYS A 183 6.76 14.43 -9.36
C CYS A 183 6.85 15.88 -8.85
N GLY A 184 8.03 16.32 -8.42
CA GLY A 184 8.35 17.64 -7.92
C GLY A 184 9.77 17.68 -7.36
N ILE A 185 10.22 18.83 -6.86
CA ILE A 185 11.57 19.00 -6.29
C ILE A 185 11.79 18.05 -5.09
N ASN A 186 10.76 17.89 -4.26
CA ASN A 186 10.78 17.05 -3.07
C ASN A 186 9.88 15.82 -3.19
N CYS A 187 9.48 15.46 -4.40
CA CYS A 187 8.60 14.33 -4.68
C CYS A 187 9.24 13.45 -5.76
N PHE A 188 9.25 12.14 -5.52
CA PHE A 188 9.76 11.13 -6.44
C PHE A 188 8.83 9.91 -6.43
N SER A 189 8.53 9.38 -7.59
CA SER A 189 7.64 8.25 -7.76
C SER A 189 8.37 7.04 -8.35
N ILE A 190 8.04 5.87 -7.82
CA ILE A 190 8.45 4.56 -8.31
C ILE A 190 7.19 3.83 -8.75
N SER A 191 6.98 3.71 -10.06
CA SER A 191 5.81 3.03 -10.63
C SER A 191 6.23 1.71 -11.23
N GLY A 192 5.49 0.66 -10.94
CA GLY A 192 5.76 -0.68 -11.44
C GLY A 192 4.52 -1.55 -11.38
N GLN A 193 4.70 -2.84 -11.65
CA GLN A 193 3.66 -3.83 -11.49
C GLN A 193 4.15 -4.89 -10.50
N ILE A 194 3.29 -5.23 -9.56
CA ILE A 194 3.50 -6.37 -8.68
C ILE A 194 2.43 -7.40 -9.04
N LYS A 195 2.84 -8.51 -9.63
CA LYS A 195 1.94 -9.60 -10.06
C LYS A 195 0.80 -9.11 -10.96
N GLY A 196 1.13 -8.23 -11.93
CA GLY A 196 0.18 -7.66 -12.88
C GLY A 196 -0.65 -6.50 -12.35
N TYR A 197 -0.57 -6.19 -11.05
CA TYR A 197 -1.24 -5.01 -10.48
C TYR A 197 -0.32 -3.80 -10.52
N PRO A 198 -0.75 -2.68 -11.12
CA PRO A 198 0.02 -1.45 -11.11
C PRO A 198 0.12 -0.91 -9.68
N LEU A 199 1.31 -0.57 -9.27
CA LEU A 199 1.60 0.03 -7.97
C LEU A 199 2.50 1.23 -8.16
N THR A 200 2.18 2.33 -7.49
CA THR A 200 3.05 3.50 -7.44
C THR A 200 3.37 3.84 -6.00
N VAL A 201 4.66 3.88 -5.70
CA VAL A 201 5.18 4.32 -4.41
C VAL A 201 5.64 5.76 -4.56
N MET A 202 5.13 6.65 -3.71
CA MET A 202 5.53 8.03 -3.65
C MET A 202 6.53 8.24 -2.52
N MET A 203 7.60 8.94 -2.83
CA MET A 203 8.62 9.30 -1.86
C MET A 203 8.69 10.81 -1.71
N ALA A 204 8.81 11.29 -0.50
CA ALA A 204 9.09 12.68 -0.19
C ALA A 204 10.49 12.84 0.39
N ARG A 205 11.09 13.98 0.12
CA ARG A 205 12.41 14.31 0.64
C ARG A 205 12.31 14.75 2.10
N GLU A 206 13.08 14.10 2.97
CA GLU A 206 13.27 14.46 4.36
C GLU A 206 14.71 14.98 4.55
N GLY A 207 14.86 16.28 4.65
CA GLY A 207 16.20 16.91 4.73
C GLY A 207 16.85 17.13 3.35
N LEU A 208 18.17 16.93 3.24
CA LEU A 208 18.93 17.24 2.02
C LEU A 208 18.97 16.11 1.01
N ILE A 209 19.19 14.89 1.47
CA ILE A 209 19.42 13.72 0.62
C ILE A 209 18.55 12.50 1.00
N ASP A 210 17.91 12.55 2.16
CA ASP A 210 17.10 11.44 2.67
C ASP A 210 15.70 11.46 2.07
N TRP A 211 15.13 10.29 1.82
CA TRP A 211 13.83 10.13 1.23
C TRP A 211 13.02 9.11 2.01
N LYS A 212 11.74 9.42 2.24
CA LYS A 212 10.77 8.53 2.89
C LYS A 212 9.64 8.16 1.95
N ILE A 213 9.13 6.96 2.07
CA ILE A 213 7.88 6.55 1.44
C ILE A 213 6.74 7.20 2.20
N VAL A 214 5.99 8.07 1.52
CA VAL A 214 4.89 8.86 2.11
C VAL A 214 3.53 8.43 1.60
N ASP A 215 3.49 7.72 0.47
CA ASP A 215 2.23 7.24 -0.10
C ASP A 215 2.46 5.97 -0.93
N VAL A 216 1.42 5.15 -1.00
CA VAL A 216 1.35 3.96 -1.86
C VAL A 216 0.02 4.02 -2.60
N ILE A 217 0.07 4.36 -3.89
CA ILE A 217 -1.11 4.45 -4.74
C ILE A 217 -1.49 3.04 -5.19
N LEU A 218 -2.67 2.63 -4.77
CA LEU A 218 -3.25 1.32 -5.06
C LEU A 218 -3.99 1.34 -6.42
N PRO A 219 -4.00 0.22 -7.18
CA PRO A 219 -4.65 0.11 -8.48
C PRO A 219 -6.17 0.26 -8.44
#